data_4076d02fcc33b81aa6e6e69ed8258ac2
#
_entry.id   4076d02fcc33b81aa6e6e69ed8258ac2
#
_cell.length_a   1.000
_cell.length_b   1.000
_cell.length_c   1.000
_cell.angle_alpha   90.00
_cell.angle_beta   90.00
_cell.angle_gamma   90.00
#
_symmetry.space_group_name_H-M   'P 1'
#
loop_
_entity.id
_entity.type
_entity.pdbx_description
1 polymer ?
#
loop_
_entity_poly.entity_id
_entity_poly.type
_entity_poly.pdbx_seq_one_letter_code
_entity_poly.pdbx_strand_id
1 'polypeptide(L)'
;MTPAVVLCARSKTRADLQFIVIMKAPSTNLIERLFASGAHFGFKKSRRHPTVTPYLFTSKDGSDIFDLEQTASSIESAKALLEEAGKNGKTVLFVATKDEMSRLVKDTAEKIAQPYVVNRWIGGMFTNWSEIKKRIYRLESLISEKESGELDRKYTKKERVLINREIDKL
;
A
#
# COMPACT_ATOMS: atom_id res chain seq x y z
N MET A 1 -1.07 -6.41 -21.47
CA MET A 1 -0.84 -6.01 -20.07
C MET A 1 -2.19 -5.67 -19.47
N THR A 2 -2.72 -6.57 -18.68
CA THR A 2 -4.09 -6.50 -18.13
C THR A 2 -4.09 -5.56 -16.92
N PRO A 3 -4.98 -4.57 -16.82
CA PRO A 3 -5.13 -3.79 -15.60
C PRO A 3 -5.74 -4.70 -14.51
N ALA A 4 -5.09 -4.76 -13.37
CA ALA A 4 -5.58 -5.49 -12.21
C ALA A 4 -6.84 -4.81 -11.67
N VAL A 5 -7.99 -5.31 -12.06
CA VAL A 5 -9.28 -4.98 -11.46
C VAL A 5 -9.29 -5.54 -10.04
N VAL A 6 -9.40 -4.68 -9.06
CA VAL A 6 -9.56 -5.05 -7.65
C VAL A 6 -10.95 -5.64 -7.47
N LEU A 7 -11.08 -6.94 -7.65
CA LEU A 7 -12.29 -7.67 -7.24
C LEU A 7 -12.27 -7.84 -5.71
N CYS A 8 -13.12 -7.10 -5.04
CA CYS A 8 -13.41 -7.26 -3.62
C CYS A 8 -14.23 -8.55 -3.42
N ALA A 9 -13.55 -9.68 -3.27
CA ALA A 9 -14.19 -10.93 -2.89
C ALA A 9 -14.38 -10.97 -1.37
N ARG A 10 -15.65 -10.88 -0.99
CA ARG A 10 -16.13 -11.01 0.39
C ARG A 10 -16.30 -12.50 0.70
N SER A 11 -15.32 -13.14 1.34
CA SER A 11 -15.57 -14.44 1.97
C SER A 11 -15.15 -14.42 3.44
N LYS A 12 -16.16 -14.59 4.29
CA LYS A 12 -16.01 -14.76 5.73
C LYS A 12 -15.81 -16.24 6.01
N THR A 13 -14.62 -16.66 6.38
CA THR A 13 -14.44 -17.93 7.08
C THR A 13 -13.44 -17.77 8.23
N ARG A 14 -13.82 -18.34 9.36
CA ARG A 14 -13.15 -18.28 10.68
C ARG A 14 -11.76 -18.94 10.70
N ALA A 15 -11.32 -19.54 9.59
CA ALA A 15 -10.05 -20.24 9.45
C ALA A 15 -8.85 -19.32 9.23
N ASP A 16 -9.07 -18.08 8.75
CA ASP A 16 -7.98 -17.17 8.37
C ASP A 16 -7.34 -16.44 9.57
N LEU A 17 -7.92 -16.56 10.76
CA LEU A 17 -7.42 -15.91 11.98
C LEU A 17 -6.23 -16.65 12.63
N GLN A 18 -5.92 -17.88 12.19
CA GLN A 18 -4.80 -18.66 12.77
C GLN A 18 -3.45 -18.40 12.10
N PHE A 19 -3.39 -17.70 10.96
CA PHE A 19 -2.14 -17.48 10.21
C PHE A 19 -1.26 -16.33 10.74
N ILE A 20 -1.75 -15.52 11.67
CA ILE A 20 -0.96 -14.39 12.25
C ILE A 20 0.08 -14.90 13.29
N VAL A 21 0.05 -16.17 13.67
CA VAL A 21 0.90 -16.70 14.74
C VAL A 21 2.25 -17.28 14.27
N ILE A 22 2.51 -17.36 12.97
CA ILE A 22 3.74 -18.02 12.46
C ILE A 22 4.76 -16.99 11.97
N MET A 23 5.19 -16.10 12.86
CA MET A 23 6.54 -15.56 12.85
C MET A 23 7.07 -15.46 14.27
N LYS A 24 7.13 -16.58 14.95
CA LYS A 24 7.97 -16.73 16.14
C LYS A 24 9.41 -16.88 15.63
N ALA A 25 10.02 -15.74 15.29
CA ALA A 25 11.45 -15.69 15.03
C ALA A 25 12.19 -16.12 16.30
N PRO A 26 13.36 -16.80 16.19
CA PRO A 26 14.17 -17.16 17.33
C PRO A 26 14.44 -15.91 18.17
N SER A 27 14.58 -16.07 19.46
CA SER A 27 14.72 -15.07 20.53
C SER A 27 15.98 -14.19 20.41
N THR A 28 16.27 -13.68 19.25
CA THR A 28 17.23 -12.59 19.07
C THR A 28 16.50 -11.30 19.39
N ASN A 29 17.04 -10.50 20.29
CA ASN A 29 16.47 -9.23 20.72
C ASN A 29 16.07 -8.40 19.46
N LEU A 30 14.86 -7.87 19.40
CA LEU A 30 14.35 -7.09 18.26
C LEU A 30 15.32 -5.99 17.86
N ILE A 31 15.95 -5.35 18.86
CA ILE A 31 16.95 -4.28 18.67
C ILE A 31 18.17 -4.80 17.90
N GLU A 32 18.68 -5.99 18.23
CA GLU A 32 19.83 -6.58 17.51
C GLU A 32 19.51 -6.87 16.04
N ARG A 33 18.30 -7.34 15.77
CA ARG A 33 17.83 -7.56 14.38
C ARG A 33 17.71 -6.26 13.61
N LEU A 34 17.15 -5.21 14.22
CA LEU A 34 17.05 -3.87 13.63
C LEU A 34 18.46 -3.29 13.36
N PHE A 35 19.37 -3.47 14.31
CA PHE A 35 20.76 -3.03 14.14
C PHE A 35 21.47 -3.78 13.00
N ALA A 36 21.36 -5.09 12.96
CA ALA A 36 21.94 -5.93 11.91
C ALA A 36 21.38 -5.63 10.51
N SER A 37 20.10 -5.24 10.42
CA SER A 37 19.46 -4.82 9.15
C SER A 37 19.82 -3.38 8.74
N GLY A 38 20.56 -2.63 9.57
CA GLY A 38 20.91 -1.24 9.28
C GLY A 38 19.76 -0.23 9.49
N ALA A 39 18.71 -0.60 10.24
CA ALA A 39 17.53 0.25 10.46
C ALA A 39 17.85 1.54 11.26
N HIS A 40 19.02 1.62 11.87
CA HIS A 40 19.49 2.81 12.58
C HIS A 40 20.00 3.92 11.66
N PHE A 41 20.30 3.64 10.39
CA PHE A 41 20.78 4.66 9.45
C PHE A 41 19.64 5.51 8.90
N GLY A 42 19.78 6.83 9.09
CA GLY A 42 18.86 7.83 8.55
C GLY A 42 19.43 8.58 7.35
N PHE A 43 18.72 9.60 6.93
CA PHE A 43 19.16 10.48 5.86
C PHE A 43 20.20 11.50 6.35
N LYS A 44 20.83 12.18 5.38
CA LYS A 44 21.70 13.32 5.67
C LYS A 44 20.90 14.43 6.36
N LYS A 45 21.54 15.13 7.29
CA LYS A 45 20.96 16.25 8.05
C LYS A 45 20.26 17.29 7.16
N SER A 46 20.74 17.53 5.94
CA SER A 46 20.15 18.45 4.97
C SER A 46 18.75 18.01 4.45
N ARG A 47 18.40 16.74 4.57
CA ARG A 47 17.09 16.18 4.15
C ARG A 47 16.19 15.85 5.32
N ARG A 48 16.58 16.18 6.54
CA ARG A 48 15.82 15.89 7.75
C ARG A 48 14.62 16.80 7.88
N HIS A 49 13.45 16.21 8.13
CA HIS A 49 12.28 16.97 8.55
C HIS A 49 12.38 17.30 10.05
N PRO A 50 12.01 18.52 10.51
CA PRO A 50 12.14 18.93 11.91
C PRO A 50 11.44 17.99 12.93
N THR A 51 10.31 17.38 12.54
CA THR A 51 9.54 16.46 13.41
C THR A 51 10.27 15.16 13.74
N VAL A 52 11.34 14.81 13.02
CA VAL A 52 12.11 13.58 13.25
C VAL A 52 13.11 13.73 14.38
N THR A 53 13.44 14.96 14.76
CA THR A 53 14.47 15.27 15.79
C THR A 53 14.31 14.47 17.10
N PRO A 54 13.11 14.28 17.68
CA PRO A 54 12.95 13.52 18.91
C PRO A 54 13.31 12.03 18.83
N TYR A 55 13.33 11.46 17.63
CA TYR A 55 13.58 10.03 17.38
C TYR A 55 15.05 9.75 17.02
N LEU A 56 15.88 10.77 17.04
CA LEU A 56 17.29 10.64 16.68
C LEU A 56 18.13 10.43 17.93
N PHE A 57 19.00 9.42 17.90
CA PHE A 57 20.00 9.20 18.93
C PHE A 57 21.17 10.17 18.77
N THR A 58 21.71 10.30 17.56
CA THR A 58 22.85 11.18 17.24
C THR A 58 22.94 11.46 15.74
N SER A 59 23.86 12.37 15.37
CA SER A 59 24.24 12.57 13.95
C SER A 59 25.74 12.36 13.82
N LYS A 60 26.17 11.45 12.95
CA LYS A 60 27.58 11.14 12.67
C LYS A 60 27.88 11.28 11.19
N ASP A 61 28.98 11.93 10.85
CA ASP A 61 29.42 12.11 9.46
C ASP A 61 28.36 12.74 8.53
N GLY A 62 27.55 13.65 9.09
CA GLY A 62 26.45 14.30 8.36
C GLY A 62 25.22 13.45 8.11
N SER A 63 25.20 12.21 8.61
CA SER A 63 24.03 11.31 8.56
C SER A 63 23.42 11.17 9.95
N ASP A 64 22.10 11.09 10.01
CA ASP A 64 21.36 10.91 11.24
C ASP A 64 21.30 9.43 11.64
N ILE A 65 21.34 9.15 12.93
CA ILE A 65 21.21 7.80 13.50
C ILE A 65 19.97 7.77 14.38
N PHE A 66 19.05 6.85 14.08
CA PHE A 66 17.80 6.65 14.82
C PHE A 66 18.03 5.89 16.12
N ASP A 67 17.21 6.23 17.12
CA ASP A 67 17.10 5.49 18.35
C ASP A 67 16.29 4.20 18.12
N LEU A 68 16.96 3.04 18.28
CA LEU A 68 16.34 1.74 18.07
C LEU A 68 15.44 1.32 19.22
N GLU A 69 15.62 1.84 20.43
CA GLU A 69 14.74 1.54 21.56
C GLU A 69 13.36 2.17 21.36
N GLN A 70 13.33 3.44 20.95
CA GLN A 70 12.10 4.12 20.59
C GLN A 70 11.43 3.47 19.36
N THR A 71 12.23 3.02 18.40
CA THR A 71 11.73 2.31 17.22
C THR A 71 11.08 0.98 17.62
N ALA A 72 11.71 0.20 18.50
CA ALA A 72 11.14 -1.06 18.99
C ALA A 72 9.82 -0.85 19.74
N SER A 73 9.76 0.14 20.62
CA SER A 73 8.53 0.50 21.34
C SER A 73 7.40 0.92 20.38
N SER A 74 7.73 1.69 19.33
CA SER A 74 6.76 2.11 18.31
C SER A 74 6.24 0.91 17.49
N ILE A 75 7.11 -0.06 17.19
CA ILE A 75 6.71 -1.31 16.49
C ILE A 75 5.77 -2.13 17.35
N GLU A 76 6.02 -2.26 18.65
CA GLU A 76 5.14 -2.99 19.56
C GLU A 76 3.76 -2.32 19.67
N SER A 77 3.73 -1.00 19.78
CA SER A 77 2.49 -0.23 19.79
C SER A 77 1.69 -0.40 18.49
N ALA A 78 2.35 -0.33 17.35
CA ALA A 78 1.72 -0.54 16.04
C ALA A 78 1.20 -1.98 15.89
N LYS A 79 1.94 -2.97 16.39
CA LYS A 79 1.53 -4.37 16.39
C LYS A 79 0.25 -4.57 17.21
N ALA A 80 0.18 -4.03 18.43
CA ALA A 80 -1.01 -4.11 19.28
C ALA A 80 -2.24 -3.49 18.60
N LEU A 81 -2.09 -2.34 17.93
CA LEU A 81 -3.15 -1.68 17.19
C LEU A 81 -3.65 -2.51 16.01
N LEU A 82 -2.74 -3.15 15.26
CA LEU A 82 -3.11 -4.03 14.14
C LEU A 82 -3.79 -5.32 14.62
N GLU A 83 -3.37 -5.88 15.74
CA GLU A 83 -4.02 -7.02 16.37
C GLU A 83 -5.45 -6.70 16.80
N GLU A 84 -5.66 -5.53 17.40
CA GLU A 84 -7.00 -5.05 17.77
C GLU A 84 -7.87 -4.84 16.53
N ALA A 85 -7.34 -4.21 15.48
CA ALA A 85 -8.05 -4.02 14.22
C ALA A 85 -8.45 -5.36 13.59
N GLY A 86 -7.57 -6.35 13.62
CA GLY A 86 -7.84 -7.69 13.13
C GLY A 86 -8.92 -8.42 13.94
N LYS A 87 -8.86 -8.34 15.28
CA LYS A 87 -9.90 -8.93 16.17
C LYS A 87 -11.28 -8.32 15.92
N ASN A 88 -11.32 -7.02 15.64
CA ASN A 88 -12.56 -6.29 15.35
C ASN A 88 -13.03 -6.46 13.90
N GLY A 89 -12.34 -7.22 13.06
CA GLY A 89 -12.68 -7.42 11.65
C GLY A 89 -12.60 -6.14 10.81
N LYS A 90 -11.79 -5.16 11.22
CA LYS A 90 -11.60 -3.92 10.48
C LYS A 90 -10.74 -4.16 9.23
N THR A 91 -11.05 -3.45 8.15
CA THR A 91 -10.25 -3.48 6.93
C THR A 91 -9.02 -2.58 7.10
N VAL A 92 -7.84 -3.11 6.80
CA VAL A 92 -6.57 -2.39 6.84
C VAL A 92 -6.07 -2.15 5.43
N LEU A 93 -5.92 -0.88 5.04
CA LEU A 93 -5.34 -0.52 3.75
C LEU A 93 -3.82 -0.38 3.86
N PHE A 94 -3.10 -1.23 3.13
CA PHE A 94 -1.64 -1.15 3.06
C PHE A 94 -1.21 -0.20 1.94
N VAL A 95 -0.33 0.76 2.25
CA VAL A 95 0.16 1.74 1.28
C VAL A 95 1.69 1.72 1.25
N ALA A 96 2.25 1.41 0.09
CA ALA A 96 3.71 1.42 -0.14
C ALA A 96 4.03 2.02 -1.49
N THR A 97 4.36 3.30 -1.50
CA THR A 97 4.66 4.06 -2.73
C THR A 97 6.14 4.02 -3.12
N LYS A 98 7.00 3.39 -2.31
CA LYS A 98 8.41 3.18 -2.62
C LYS A 98 8.61 1.83 -3.30
N ASP A 99 9.39 1.81 -4.37
CA ASP A 99 9.62 0.60 -5.18
C ASP A 99 10.20 -0.56 -4.36
N GLU A 100 11.08 -0.29 -3.40
CA GLU A 100 11.71 -1.30 -2.55
C GLU A 100 10.69 -2.06 -1.68
N MET A 101 9.59 -1.39 -1.27
CA MET A 101 8.55 -1.95 -0.42
C MET A 101 7.37 -2.52 -1.20
N SER A 102 7.22 -2.16 -2.46
CA SER A 102 6.08 -2.47 -3.32
C SER A 102 5.81 -3.98 -3.36
N ARG A 103 6.82 -4.79 -3.68
CA ARG A 103 6.70 -6.24 -3.76
C ARG A 103 6.35 -6.87 -2.41
N LEU A 104 7.05 -6.47 -1.34
CA LEU A 104 6.86 -7.02 0.00
C LEU A 104 5.44 -6.75 0.51
N VAL A 105 4.95 -5.52 0.34
CA VAL A 105 3.63 -5.13 0.80
C VAL A 105 2.53 -5.82 -0.02
N LYS A 106 2.70 -5.93 -1.34
CA LYS A 106 1.79 -6.66 -2.20
C LYS A 106 1.65 -8.11 -1.77
N ASP A 107 2.77 -8.85 -1.68
CA ASP A 107 2.79 -10.27 -1.31
C ASP A 107 2.19 -10.51 0.08
N THR A 108 2.40 -9.58 1.01
CA THR A 108 1.86 -9.68 2.37
C THR A 108 0.36 -9.39 2.40
N ALA A 109 -0.10 -8.33 1.74
CA ALA A 109 -1.50 -7.95 1.71
C ALA A 109 -2.37 -8.99 0.99
N GLU A 110 -1.88 -9.59 -0.10
CA GLU A 110 -2.55 -10.69 -0.80
C GLU A 110 -2.72 -11.93 0.08
N LYS A 111 -1.68 -12.29 0.86
CA LYS A 111 -1.75 -13.44 1.81
C LYS A 111 -2.84 -13.26 2.87
N ILE A 112 -3.08 -12.03 3.32
CA ILE A 112 -4.08 -11.74 4.37
C ILE A 112 -5.40 -11.20 3.77
N ALA A 113 -5.54 -11.21 2.44
CA ALA A 113 -6.72 -10.72 1.71
C ALA A 113 -7.14 -9.28 2.11
N GLN A 114 -6.16 -8.40 2.30
CA GLN A 114 -6.40 -6.99 2.62
C GLN A 114 -6.09 -6.09 1.42
N PRO A 115 -6.79 -4.96 1.27
CA PRO A 115 -6.53 -4.02 0.19
C PRO A 115 -5.16 -3.37 0.29
N TYR A 116 -4.53 -3.12 -0.85
CA TYR A 116 -3.21 -2.49 -0.91
C TYR A 116 -3.07 -1.48 -2.06
N VAL A 117 -2.18 -0.52 -1.89
CA VAL A 117 -1.76 0.44 -2.91
C VAL A 117 -0.24 0.43 -2.96
N VAL A 118 0.33 -0.12 -4.02
CA VAL A 118 1.80 -0.23 -4.20
C VAL A 118 2.35 0.67 -5.31
N ASN A 119 1.48 1.24 -6.11
CA ASN A 119 1.83 2.22 -7.13
C ASN A 119 1.69 3.64 -6.58
N ARG A 120 1.53 4.61 -7.45
CA ARG A 120 1.33 6.00 -7.07
C ARG A 120 0.03 6.19 -6.29
N TRP A 121 0.11 6.88 -5.14
CA TRP A 121 -1.06 7.35 -4.43
C TRP A 121 -1.79 8.42 -5.23
N ILE A 122 -3.07 8.21 -5.51
CA ILE A 122 -3.89 9.18 -6.23
C ILE A 122 -4.44 10.19 -5.21
N GLY A 123 -4.15 11.48 -5.42
CA GLY A 123 -4.71 12.53 -4.58
C GLY A 123 -6.24 12.53 -4.61
N GLY A 124 -6.87 12.73 -3.47
CA GLY A 124 -8.32 12.75 -3.35
C GLY A 124 -8.98 11.37 -3.14
N MET A 125 -8.24 10.27 -2.98
CA MET A 125 -8.82 8.96 -2.75
C MET A 125 -9.80 8.91 -1.57
N PHE A 126 -9.55 9.68 -0.51
CA PHE A 126 -10.47 9.77 0.62
C PHE A 126 -11.37 11.01 0.57
N THR A 127 -10.85 12.13 0.10
CA THR A 127 -11.56 13.41 0.12
C THR A 127 -12.48 13.61 -1.09
N ASN A 128 -12.19 12.99 -2.23
CA ASN A 128 -12.96 13.12 -3.48
C ASN A 128 -13.29 11.76 -4.10
N TRP A 129 -13.67 10.80 -3.25
CA TRP A 129 -13.99 9.44 -3.69
C TRP A 129 -15.12 9.38 -4.70
N SER A 130 -16.12 10.27 -4.60
CA SER A 130 -17.24 10.33 -5.53
C SER A 130 -16.82 10.55 -6.98
N GLU A 131 -15.85 11.43 -7.22
CA GLU A 131 -15.33 11.70 -8.57
C GLU A 131 -14.43 10.58 -9.08
N ILE A 132 -13.63 9.97 -8.20
CA ILE A 132 -12.84 8.81 -8.55
C ILE A 132 -13.74 7.65 -8.96
N LYS A 133 -14.82 7.41 -8.21
CA LYS A 133 -15.80 6.38 -8.51
C LYS A 133 -16.48 6.58 -9.87
N LYS A 134 -16.82 7.81 -10.24
CA LYS A 134 -17.36 8.14 -11.58
C LYS A 134 -16.38 7.78 -12.69
N ARG A 135 -15.09 8.04 -12.50
CA ARG A 135 -14.04 7.67 -13.48
C ARG A 135 -13.90 6.16 -13.62
N ILE A 136 -13.97 5.42 -12.52
CA ILE A 136 -13.95 3.96 -12.54
C ILE A 136 -15.15 3.42 -13.33
N TYR A 137 -16.36 3.89 -13.06
CA TYR A 137 -17.54 3.49 -13.81
C TYR A 137 -17.44 3.85 -15.30
N ARG A 138 -16.89 5.03 -15.61
CA ARG A 138 -16.64 5.42 -17.01
C ARG A 138 -15.70 4.45 -17.69
N LEU A 139 -14.61 4.07 -17.03
CA LEU A 139 -13.65 3.08 -17.54
C LEU A 139 -14.31 1.72 -17.78
N GLU A 140 -15.05 1.22 -16.80
CA GLU A 140 -15.78 -0.06 -16.89
C GLU A 140 -16.78 -0.05 -18.05
N SER A 141 -17.54 1.05 -18.20
CA SER A 141 -18.47 1.24 -19.32
C SER A 141 -17.77 1.18 -20.68
N LEU A 142 -16.64 1.90 -20.83
CA LEU A 142 -15.90 1.94 -22.08
C LEU A 142 -15.26 0.59 -22.43
N ILE A 143 -14.79 -0.14 -21.43
CA ILE A 143 -14.27 -1.51 -21.63
C ILE A 143 -15.40 -2.44 -22.07
N SER A 144 -16.53 -2.41 -21.40
CA SER A 144 -17.69 -3.22 -21.75
C SER A 144 -18.22 -2.92 -23.18
N GLU A 145 -18.31 -1.63 -23.55
CA GLU A 145 -18.71 -1.22 -24.91
C GLU A 145 -17.69 -1.68 -25.97
N LYS A 146 -16.41 -1.74 -25.60
CA LYS A 146 -15.35 -2.26 -26.48
C LYS A 146 -15.44 -3.77 -26.68
N GLU A 147 -15.68 -4.52 -25.60
CA GLU A 147 -15.81 -5.98 -25.63
C GLU A 147 -17.10 -6.44 -26.34
N SER A 148 -18.18 -5.71 -26.19
CA SER A 148 -19.45 -5.99 -26.87
C SER A 148 -19.47 -5.63 -28.36
N GLY A 149 -18.44 -4.93 -28.86
CA GLY A 149 -18.37 -4.43 -30.23
C GLY A 149 -19.30 -3.23 -30.51
N GLU A 150 -19.90 -2.65 -29.49
CA GLU A 150 -20.77 -1.47 -29.63
C GLU A 150 -19.99 -0.24 -30.09
N LEU A 151 -18.70 -0.14 -29.73
CA LEU A 151 -17.84 0.95 -30.18
C LEU A 151 -17.73 0.99 -31.71
N ASP A 152 -17.69 -0.16 -32.37
CA ASP A 152 -17.60 -0.24 -33.83
C ASP A 152 -18.88 0.17 -34.55
N ARG A 153 -20.02 0.04 -33.89
CA ARG A 153 -21.35 0.39 -34.40
C ARG A 153 -21.71 1.85 -34.17
N LYS A 154 -21.35 2.40 -33.00
CA LYS A 154 -21.78 3.72 -32.54
C LYS A 154 -20.84 4.87 -32.98
N TYR A 155 -19.54 4.58 -33.09
CA TYR A 155 -18.52 5.62 -33.24
C TYR A 155 -17.72 5.48 -34.54
N THR A 156 -17.33 6.64 -35.07
CA THR A 156 -16.43 6.71 -36.23
C THR A 156 -15.01 6.24 -35.89
N LYS A 157 -14.21 5.88 -36.90
CA LYS A 157 -12.82 5.44 -36.71
C LYS A 157 -11.98 6.44 -35.89
N LYS A 158 -12.17 7.73 -36.11
CA LYS A 158 -11.46 8.80 -35.36
C LYS A 158 -11.86 8.83 -33.89
N GLU A 159 -13.15 8.74 -33.59
CA GLU A 159 -13.66 8.71 -32.22
C GLU A 159 -13.20 7.46 -31.46
N ARG A 160 -13.18 6.31 -32.09
CA ARG A 160 -12.65 5.07 -31.49
C ARG A 160 -11.20 5.19 -31.06
N VAL A 161 -10.37 5.87 -31.85
CA VAL A 161 -8.98 6.15 -31.47
C VAL A 161 -8.91 7.07 -30.24
N LEU A 162 -9.80 8.08 -30.15
CA LEU A 162 -9.85 8.95 -28.97
C LEU A 162 -10.33 8.20 -27.72
N ILE A 163 -11.35 7.34 -27.85
CA ILE A 163 -11.86 6.50 -26.76
C ILE A 163 -10.78 5.53 -26.28
N ASN A 164 -10.04 4.87 -27.15
CA ASN A 164 -8.93 4.02 -26.75
C ASN A 164 -7.85 4.80 -25.97
N ARG A 165 -7.52 6.00 -26.39
CA ARG A 165 -6.61 6.88 -25.62
C ARG A 165 -7.19 7.32 -24.28
N GLU A 166 -8.51 7.48 -24.18
CA GLU A 166 -9.20 7.77 -22.91
C GLU A 166 -9.08 6.57 -21.96
N ILE A 167 -9.32 5.36 -22.45
CA ILE A 167 -9.16 4.10 -21.67
C ILE A 167 -7.72 3.97 -21.13
N ASP A 168 -6.72 4.30 -21.96
CA ASP A 168 -5.30 4.21 -21.55
C ASP A 168 -4.91 5.26 -20.50
N LYS A 169 -5.69 6.35 -20.37
CA LYS A 169 -5.44 7.44 -19.42
C LYS A 169 -6.22 7.32 -18.12
N LEU A 170 -7.34 6.60 -18.12
CA LEU A 170 -8.20 6.39 -16.93
C LEU A 170 -7.65 5.29 -16.04
#